data_d7ee7dc4cf0c510265e110bd88f19f73
#
_entry.id   d7ee7dc4cf0c510265e110bd88f19f73
#
_cell.length_a   1.000
_cell.length_b   1.000
_cell.length_c   1.000
_cell.angle_alpha   90.00
_cell.angle_beta   90.00
_cell.angle_gamma   90.00
#
_symmetry.space_group_name_H-M   'P 1'
#
loop_
_entity.id
_entity.type
_entity.pdbx_description
1 polymer ?
#
loop_
_entity_poly.entity_id
_entity_poly.type
_entity_poly.pdbx_seq_one_letter_code
_entity_poly.pdbx_strand_id
1 'polypeptide(L)'
;ITWVTGVQTCALPILFLCEKPSQAKDIAAVLGATRRGDGCWLGNGMTVTWCIGHLLETAPPDAYDAKYKRWVLADLPIIPDKWKMRVKPKTASQFKAVKRLLGEAQELVIATDADREGEMIARELVEHCRYRGPIQRLWLSALDDASIRKALAALKPGAETFSLYHSALGRSRADWLIGMNMSRLFTLLGRQSGYQGVLPVGRVQTPTLRLVVDRDRSIADFVPVAYWAIDVDLRHAHMTFTAQWRATDDACDDQGRCLNPQLARDAADAMTHAASARLVKLRTERMREVAPLPFDLGTLQEICSKKLGLGAQETLDIAQSLYETHKAITYPRSDCGYLPLSQHGDAAKILAALGRADAAVNELMPHIDPQRRSRAWNDAKVSAHHGIIPTGAGKDVGQLTGKHRAVYTLIRARYLAQFLPNHEYDRTQADFDCAGQALRAVGKVVIEAGWKRALPEALAPAKGREAPAPQALPALVQGQDYAVAKVKDRKSVV
;
A
#
# COMPACT_ATOMS: atom_id res chain seq x y z
N ILE A 1 14.49 28.23 18.24
CA ILE A 1 15.78 28.72 17.70
C ILE A 1 15.53 30.10 17.15
N THR A 2 16.01 31.13 17.88
CA THR A 2 15.93 32.55 17.47
C THR A 2 17.02 32.78 16.42
N TRP A 3 16.66 33.08 15.20
CA TRP A 3 17.62 33.43 14.14
C TRP A 3 18.12 34.87 14.41
N VAL A 4 19.34 34.96 14.93
CA VAL A 4 20.03 36.25 15.08
C VAL A 4 20.70 36.56 13.76
N THR A 5 20.22 37.60 13.09
CA THR A 5 20.87 38.21 11.92
C THR A 5 22.14 38.94 12.36
N GLY A 6 23.28 38.52 11.80
CA GLY A 6 24.49 39.34 11.71
C GLY A 6 25.49 39.21 12.85
N VAL A 7 26.24 38.12 12.90
CA VAL A 7 27.66 38.10 13.27
C VAL A 7 28.32 36.95 12.50
N GLN A 8 29.30 37.25 11.66
CA GLN A 8 30.16 36.27 10.99
C GLN A 8 31.16 35.74 12.02
N THR A 9 30.70 34.88 12.93
CA THR A 9 31.58 33.99 13.68
C THR A 9 31.84 32.77 12.82
N CYS A 10 33.10 32.29 12.75
CA CYS A 10 33.49 31.01 12.16
C CYS A 10 32.83 29.83 12.92
N ALA A 11 31.52 29.79 12.93
CA ALA A 11 30.80 28.62 13.44
C ALA A 11 30.96 27.52 12.41
N LEU A 12 31.46 26.37 12.84
CA LEU A 12 31.51 25.16 12.02
C LEU A 12 30.09 24.84 11.50
N PRO A 13 29.94 24.41 10.24
CA PRO A 13 28.63 24.32 9.61
C PRO A 13 27.76 23.22 10.24
N ILE A 14 26.46 23.50 10.34
CA ILE A 14 25.46 22.46 10.57
C ILE A 14 25.36 21.63 9.29
N LEU A 15 25.57 20.31 9.41
CA LEU A 15 25.53 19.39 8.28
C LEU A 15 24.18 18.69 8.20
N PHE A 16 23.48 18.85 7.08
CA PHE A 16 22.30 18.08 6.73
C PHE A 16 22.70 16.91 5.85
N LEU A 17 22.41 15.68 6.27
CA LEU A 17 22.70 14.45 5.54
C LEU A 17 21.40 13.87 4.97
N CYS A 18 21.20 13.98 3.66
CA CYS A 18 20.06 13.50 2.93
C CYS A 18 20.31 12.10 2.33
N GLU A 19 19.26 11.40 1.94
CA GLU A 19 19.37 10.09 1.31
C GLU A 19 19.71 10.16 -0.18
N LYS A 20 19.24 11.23 -0.86
CA LYS A 20 19.30 11.38 -2.32
C LYS A 20 19.68 12.80 -2.73
N PRO A 21 20.32 12.97 -3.91
CA PRO A 21 20.67 14.29 -4.44
C PRO A 21 19.46 15.21 -4.65
N SER A 22 18.32 14.68 -5.09
CA SER A 22 17.07 15.44 -5.30
C SER A 22 16.54 16.01 -3.99
N GLN A 23 16.46 15.20 -2.96
CA GLN A 23 16.04 15.61 -1.62
C GLN A 23 16.98 16.69 -1.03
N ALA A 24 18.29 16.49 -1.20
CA ALA A 24 19.28 17.47 -0.76
C ALA A 24 19.11 18.83 -1.46
N LYS A 25 18.80 18.83 -2.74
CA LYS A 25 18.53 20.05 -3.52
C LYS A 25 17.31 20.80 -3.01
N ASP A 26 16.21 20.08 -2.71
CA ASP A 26 14.98 20.70 -2.22
C ASP A 26 15.19 21.30 -0.82
N ILE A 27 15.82 20.54 0.10
CA ILE A 27 16.14 21.02 1.45
C ILE A 27 17.12 22.21 1.39
N ALA A 28 18.15 22.13 0.56
CA ALA A 28 19.11 23.20 0.37
C ALA A 28 18.47 24.50 -0.13
N ALA A 29 17.52 24.40 -1.05
CA ALA A 29 16.78 25.54 -1.55
C ALA A 29 15.98 26.24 -0.44
N VAL A 30 15.29 25.48 0.41
CA VAL A 30 14.52 26.04 1.55
C VAL A 30 15.44 26.66 2.60
N LEU A 31 16.64 26.08 2.82
CA LEU A 31 17.65 26.60 3.75
C LEU A 31 18.45 27.79 3.22
N GLY A 32 18.32 28.10 1.91
CA GLY A 32 19.13 29.13 1.25
C GLY A 32 20.59 28.70 0.99
N ALA A 33 20.87 27.39 1.04
CA ALA A 33 22.18 26.82 0.70
C ALA A 33 22.27 26.59 -0.82
N THR A 34 22.50 27.63 -1.59
CA THR A 34 22.42 27.60 -3.07
C THR A 34 23.74 27.43 -3.79
N ARG A 35 24.88 27.62 -3.10
CA ARG A 35 26.20 27.47 -3.69
C ARG A 35 26.60 25.99 -3.77
N ARG A 36 26.95 25.54 -4.95
CA ARG A 36 27.40 24.14 -5.16
C ARG A 36 28.83 23.96 -4.66
N GLY A 37 29.04 22.93 -3.85
CA GLY A 37 30.33 22.43 -3.41
C GLY A 37 30.61 21.02 -3.92
N ASP A 38 31.76 20.46 -3.55
CA ASP A 38 32.11 19.07 -3.83
C ASP A 38 31.25 18.11 -2.97
N GLY A 39 30.30 17.45 -3.62
CA GLY A 39 29.34 16.54 -2.99
C GLY A 39 28.35 17.21 -2.03
N CYS A 40 28.13 18.54 -2.12
CA CYS A 40 27.24 19.27 -1.22
C CYS A 40 26.68 20.57 -1.80
N TRP A 41 25.72 21.16 -1.08
CA TRP A 41 25.23 22.52 -1.23
C TRP A 41 25.64 23.33 0.02
N LEU A 42 26.02 24.59 -0.17
CA LEU A 42 26.58 25.46 0.85
C LEU A 42 25.82 26.79 0.93
N GLY A 43 25.58 27.32 2.09
CA GLY A 43 25.01 28.65 2.30
C GLY A 43 24.49 28.84 3.72
N ASN A 44 24.42 30.10 4.18
CA ASN A 44 23.87 30.51 5.48
C ASN A 44 24.42 29.72 6.69
N GLY A 45 25.72 29.37 6.71
CA GLY A 45 26.32 28.57 7.77
C GLY A 45 25.91 27.10 7.78
N MET A 46 25.20 26.64 6.75
CA MET A 46 24.71 25.28 6.60
C MET A 46 25.34 24.57 5.41
N THR A 47 25.56 23.27 5.55
CA THR A 47 26.00 22.37 4.48
C THR A 47 24.98 21.28 4.31
N VAL A 48 24.51 21.06 3.07
CA VAL A 48 23.56 19.98 2.75
C VAL A 48 24.25 19.01 1.83
N THR A 49 24.47 17.79 2.30
CA THR A 49 25.06 16.69 1.52
C THR A 49 24.04 15.55 1.35
N TRP A 50 24.40 14.53 0.60
CA TRP A 50 23.52 13.43 0.30
C TRP A 50 24.25 12.10 0.22
N CYS A 51 23.49 11.03 0.40
CA CYS A 51 23.83 9.68 0.03
C CYS A 51 23.29 9.34 -1.37
N ILE A 52 23.63 8.17 -1.87
CA ILE A 52 23.05 7.55 -3.07
C ILE A 52 22.52 6.18 -2.62
N GLY A 53 21.53 6.20 -1.72
CA GLY A 53 21.24 5.05 -0.86
C GLY A 53 22.41 4.71 0.05
N HIS A 54 22.55 3.46 0.44
CA HIS A 54 23.69 3.01 1.24
C HIS A 54 25.03 3.23 0.51
N LEU A 55 25.94 4.01 1.12
CA LEU A 55 27.32 4.19 0.67
C LEU A 55 28.24 3.07 1.15
N LEU A 56 27.83 2.37 2.21
CA LEU A 56 28.50 1.22 2.80
C LEU A 56 27.73 -0.07 2.48
N GLU A 57 28.40 -1.19 2.61
CA GLU A 57 27.83 -2.53 2.56
C GLU A 57 28.53 -3.47 3.54
N THR A 58 27.83 -4.47 4.04
CA THR A 58 28.46 -5.52 4.87
C THR A 58 29.47 -6.29 4.02
N ALA A 59 30.66 -6.52 4.56
CA ALA A 59 31.72 -7.22 3.87
C ALA A 59 31.32 -8.67 3.53
N PRO A 60 31.74 -9.20 2.36
CA PRO A 60 31.52 -10.59 2.01
C PRO A 60 32.34 -11.53 2.91
N PRO A 61 32.01 -12.84 2.95
CA PRO A 61 32.66 -13.81 3.81
C PRO A 61 34.21 -13.87 3.66
N ASP A 62 34.70 -13.74 2.44
CA ASP A 62 36.16 -13.77 2.15
C ASP A 62 36.92 -12.55 2.70
N ALA A 63 36.25 -11.47 3.06
CA ALA A 63 36.85 -10.35 3.78
C ALA A 63 37.08 -10.64 5.28
N TYR A 64 36.44 -11.67 5.81
CA TYR A 64 36.66 -12.14 7.19
C TYR A 64 37.79 -13.18 7.26
N ASP A 65 37.78 -14.17 6.33
CA ASP A 65 38.81 -15.18 6.18
C ASP A 65 38.86 -15.59 4.69
N ALA A 66 40.07 -15.60 4.11
CA ALA A 66 40.31 -15.96 2.71
C ALA A 66 39.81 -17.37 2.34
N LYS A 67 39.74 -18.30 3.28
CA LYS A 67 39.20 -19.66 3.07
C LYS A 67 37.75 -19.63 2.57
N TYR A 68 36.93 -18.67 3.00
CA TYR A 68 35.55 -18.53 2.61
C TYR A 68 35.32 -18.12 1.12
N LYS A 69 36.41 -17.82 0.39
CA LYS A 69 36.33 -17.62 -1.06
C LYS A 69 35.87 -18.90 -1.79
N ARG A 70 36.36 -20.05 -1.32
CA ARG A 70 35.89 -21.35 -1.76
C ARG A 70 34.72 -21.80 -0.88
N TRP A 71 33.67 -22.32 -1.49
CA TRP A 71 32.52 -22.82 -0.73
C TRP A 71 32.73 -24.28 -0.35
N VAL A 72 32.76 -24.55 0.94
CA VAL A 72 32.96 -25.88 1.54
C VAL A 72 31.97 -26.06 2.67
N LEU A 73 31.33 -27.24 2.77
CA LEU A 73 30.33 -27.54 3.79
C LEU A 73 30.90 -27.45 5.23
N ALA A 74 32.16 -27.89 5.41
CA ALA A 74 32.82 -27.86 6.71
C ALA A 74 33.07 -26.42 7.26
N ASP A 75 32.99 -25.40 6.41
CA ASP A 75 33.18 -24.01 6.82
C ASP A 75 31.85 -23.33 7.27
N LEU A 76 30.74 -24.05 7.23
CA LEU A 76 29.41 -23.53 7.62
C LEU A 76 29.06 -23.94 9.04
N PRO A 77 28.40 -23.08 9.83
CA PRO A 77 27.96 -21.72 9.48
C PRO A 77 29.09 -20.67 9.62
N ILE A 78 29.10 -19.69 8.73
CA ILE A 78 29.94 -18.50 8.81
C ILE A 78 29.22 -17.47 9.68
N ILE A 79 29.78 -17.20 10.87
CA ILE A 79 29.21 -16.23 11.83
C ILE A 79 30.34 -15.24 12.19
N PRO A 80 30.25 -13.97 11.76
CA PRO A 80 31.26 -12.98 12.09
C PRO A 80 31.23 -12.60 13.57
N ASP A 81 32.36 -12.67 14.27
CA ASP A 81 32.51 -12.13 15.63
C ASP A 81 32.37 -10.61 15.66
N LYS A 82 32.96 -9.95 14.66
CA LYS A 82 32.88 -8.50 14.46
C LYS A 82 32.46 -8.19 13.03
N TRP A 83 31.37 -7.42 12.89
CA TRP A 83 30.90 -7.01 11.60
C TRP A 83 31.83 -6.01 10.93
N LYS A 84 32.19 -6.27 9.67
CA LYS A 84 33.01 -5.40 8.84
C LYS A 84 32.15 -4.71 7.80
N MET A 85 32.26 -3.40 7.68
CA MET A 85 31.64 -2.60 6.63
C MET A 85 32.71 -2.17 5.63
N ARG A 86 32.35 -2.12 4.35
CA ARG A 86 33.20 -1.60 3.28
C ARG A 86 32.46 -0.56 2.45
N VAL A 87 33.21 0.36 1.89
CA VAL A 87 32.69 1.39 0.98
C VAL A 87 32.35 0.73 -0.35
N LYS A 88 31.15 1.00 -0.86
CA LYS A 88 30.74 0.55 -2.20
C LYS A 88 31.58 1.25 -3.28
N PRO A 89 32.25 0.54 -4.19
CA PRO A 89 33.11 1.16 -5.21
C PRO A 89 32.41 2.23 -6.04
N LYS A 90 31.16 1.99 -6.41
CA LYS A 90 30.36 2.91 -7.24
C LYS A 90 30.03 4.25 -6.57
N THR A 91 30.06 4.31 -5.24
CA THR A 91 29.71 5.49 -4.45
C THR A 91 30.88 6.07 -3.67
N ALA A 92 32.09 5.60 -3.92
CA ALA A 92 33.30 5.96 -3.17
C ALA A 92 33.61 7.46 -3.21
N SER A 93 33.34 8.15 -4.32
CA SER A 93 33.52 9.60 -4.44
C SER A 93 32.61 10.35 -3.46
N GLN A 94 31.33 10.03 -3.45
CA GLN A 94 30.36 10.67 -2.55
C GLN A 94 30.64 10.30 -1.09
N PHE A 95 31.06 9.07 -0.81
CA PHE A 95 31.50 8.67 0.54
C PHE A 95 32.66 9.54 1.04
N LYS A 96 33.66 9.83 0.20
CA LYS A 96 34.78 10.71 0.57
C LYS A 96 34.31 12.11 0.93
N ALA A 97 33.39 12.68 0.13
CA ALA A 97 32.80 13.98 0.42
C ALA A 97 32.04 13.99 1.76
N VAL A 98 31.15 12.99 1.98
CA VAL A 98 30.40 12.87 3.24
C VAL A 98 31.32 12.68 4.44
N LYS A 99 32.37 11.84 4.32
CA LYS A 99 33.34 11.62 5.40
C LYS A 99 34.09 12.91 5.77
N ARG A 100 34.52 13.69 4.79
CA ARG A 100 35.16 14.99 5.01
C ARG A 100 34.22 15.94 5.73
N LEU A 101 32.97 16.09 5.21
CA LEU A 101 31.96 16.99 5.77
C LEU A 101 31.54 16.61 7.20
N LEU A 102 31.45 15.31 7.51
CA LEU A 102 31.21 14.84 8.88
C LEU A 102 32.37 15.21 9.83
N GLY A 103 33.61 15.18 9.33
CA GLY A 103 34.80 15.61 10.11
C GLY A 103 34.83 17.12 10.41
N GLU A 104 34.17 17.93 9.57
CA GLU A 104 34.08 19.38 9.65
C GLU A 104 32.82 19.88 10.37
N ALA A 105 31.82 19.01 10.59
CA ALA A 105 30.51 19.38 11.12
C ALA A 105 30.53 19.55 12.63
N GLN A 106 29.96 20.65 13.13
CA GLN A 106 29.69 20.87 14.53
C GLN A 106 28.43 20.11 14.99
N GLU A 107 27.43 20.06 14.14
CA GLU A 107 26.16 19.40 14.39
C GLU A 107 25.68 18.67 13.13
N LEU A 108 25.10 17.50 13.30
CA LEU A 108 24.52 16.70 12.21
C LEU A 108 22.99 16.68 12.33
N VAL A 109 22.34 17.05 11.24
CA VAL A 109 20.91 16.82 11.05
C VAL A 109 20.72 15.67 10.07
N ILE A 110 20.25 14.53 10.55
CA ILE A 110 19.88 13.40 9.71
C ILE A 110 18.58 13.77 8.99
N ALA A 111 18.66 13.89 7.67
CA ALA A 111 17.60 14.30 6.77
C ALA A 111 17.30 13.25 5.69
N THR A 112 17.67 11.99 5.94
CA THR A 112 17.32 10.84 5.12
C THR A 112 15.82 10.56 5.20
N ASP A 113 15.29 9.67 4.37
CA ASP A 113 13.87 9.30 4.39
C ASP A 113 13.43 8.90 5.80
N ALA A 114 12.19 9.20 6.15
CA ALA A 114 11.67 9.07 7.51
C ALA A 114 11.28 7.62 7.82
N ASP A 115 12.22 6.68 7.66
CA ASP A 115 12.05 5.25 7.91
C ASP A 115 13.29 4.60 8.54
N ARG A 116 13.21 3.30 8.80
CA ARG A 116 14.32 2.53 9.38
C ARG A 116 15.52 2.41 8.45
N GLU A 117 15.31 2.36 7.11
CA GLU A 117 16.41 2.29 6.14
C GLU A 117 17.14 3.64 6.06
N GLY A 118 16.38 4.75 5.99
CA GLY A 118 16.98 6.08 6.03
C GLY A 118 17.78 6.33 7.31
N GLU A 119 17.26 5.85 8.46
CA GLU A 119 18.00 5.90 9.73
C GLU A 119 19.27 5.04 9.67
N MET A 120 19.22 3.85 9.09
CA MET A 120 20.38 2.98 8.93
C MET A 120 21.44 3.62 8.01
N ILE A 121 21.05 4.16 6.86
CA ILE A 121 21.95 4.83 5.91
C ILE A 121 22.75 5.93 6.61
N ALA A 122 22.11 6.73 7.45
CA ALA A 122 22.80 7.80 8.17
C ALA A 122 23.69 7.28 9.30
N ARG A 123 23.16 6.36 10.13
CA ARG A 123 23.85 5.87 11.33
C ARG A 123 25.08 5.03 11.03
N GLU A 124 25.04 4.21 9.98
CA GLU A 124 26.23 3.45 9.57
C GLU A 124 27.38 4.37 9.17
N LEU A 125 27.10 5.55 8.58
CA LEU A 125 28.09 6.56 8.27
C LEU A 125 28.61 7.26 9.52
N VAL A 126 27.72 7.61 10.46
CA VAL A 126 28.07 8.16 11.77
C VAL A 126 29.06 7.25 12.51
N GLU A 127 28.75 5.95 12.59
CA GLU A 127 29.61 4.96 13.23
C GLU A 127 30.93 4.75 12.47
N HIS A 128 30.85 4.55 11.15
CA HIS A 128 32.03 4.28 10.31
C HIS A 128 33.01 5.47 10.28
N CYS A 129 32.49 6.70 10.22
CA CYS A 129 33.30 7.92 10.25
C CYS A 129 33.63 8.38 11.67
N ARG A 130 33.11 7.70 12.72
CA ARG A 130 33.34 8.01 14.13
C ARG A 130 32.91 9.43 14.52
N TYR A 131 31.81 9.92 13.95
CA TYR A 131 31.25 11.22 14.31
C TYR A 131 30.76 11.20 15.77
N ARG A 132 31.09 12.27 16.54
CA ARG A 132 30.77 12.37 17.97
C ARG A 132 29.97 13.63 18.35
N GLY A 133 29.69 14.48 17.38
CA GLY A 133 28.92 15.69 17.60
C GLY A 133 27.43 15.42 17.88
N PRO A 134 26.66 16.47 18.23
CA PRO A 134 25.23 16.41 18.40
C PRO A 134 24.55 15.93 17.13
N ILE A 135 23.44 15.18 17.31
CA ILE A 135 22.63 14.66 16.20
C ILE A 135 21.18 15.04 16.42
N GLN A 136 20.60 15.68 15.42
CA GLN A 136 19.16 15.90 15.30
C GLN A 136 18.58 15.13 14.12
N ARG A 137 17.26 14.99 14.09
CA ARG A 137 16.52 14.27 13.05
C ARG A 137 15.47 15.18 12.42
N LEU A 138 15.58 15.40 11.12
CA LEU A 138 14.57 16.02 10.30
C LEU A 138 13.60 14.94 9.80
N TRP A 139 12.35 14.94 10.30
CA TRP A 139 11.34 13.95 9.96
C TRP A 139 10.41 14.49 8.88
N LEU A 140 10.60 14.07 7.63
CA LEU A 140 9.88 14.58 6.46
C LEU A 140 8.89 13.55 5.92
N SER A 141 7.65 13.97 5.74
CA SER A 141 6.59 13.18 5.09
C SER A 141 6.31 13.64 3.65
N ALA A 142 6.77 14.84 3.26
CA ALA A 142 6.64 15.40 1.91
C ALA A 142 7.80 16.35 1.61
N LEU A 143 8.11 16.56 0.31
CA LEU A 143 9.25 17.36 -0.16
C LEU A 143 8.86 18.72 -0.74
N ASP A 144 7.65 19.19 -0.46
CA ASP A 144 7.26 20.58 -0.78
C ASP A 144 7.82 21.57 0.26
N ASP A 145 7.97 22.82 -0.14
CA ASP A 145 8.59 23.87 0.69
C ASP A 145 7.89 24.06 2.06
N ALA A 146 6.57 23.94 2.10
CA ALA A 146 5.81 24.12 3.34
C ALA A 146 6.06 22.96 4.32
N SER A 147 6.07 21.74 3.82
CA SER A 147 6.37 20.54 4.60
C SER A 147 7.81 20.55 5.13
N ILE A 148 8.78 20.96 4.29
CA ILE A 148 10.19 21.09 4.71
C ILE A 148 10.32 22.15 5.82
N ARG A 149 9.72 23.35 5.66
CA ARG A 149 9.76 24.40 6.70
C ARG A 149 9.11 23.97 8.01
N LYS A 150 7.97 23.27 7.95
CA LYS A 150 7.30 22.72 9.11
C LYS A 150 8.17 21.71 9.85
N ALA A 151 8.82 20.80 9.12
CA ALA A 151 9.71 19.79 9.71
C ALA A 151 10.99 20.41 10.30
N LEU A 152 11.56 21.43 9.66
CA LEU A 152 12.71 22.19 10.17
C LEU A 152 12.39 22.90 11.49
N ALA A 153 11.15 23.38 11.65
CA ALA A 153 10.69 23.99 12.90
C ALA A 153 10.45 22.96 14.02
N ALA A 154 10.39 21.66 13.69
CA ALA A 154 10.07 20.55 14.59
C ALA A 154 11.14 19.45 14.56
N LEU A 155 12.43 19.84 14.52
CA LEU A 155 13.54 18.89 14.59
C LEU A 155 13.44 18.05 15.87
N LYS A 156 13.69 16.76 15.73
CA LYS A 156 13.66 15.79 16.83
C LYS A 156 15.08 15.52 17.35
N PRO A 157 15.25 15.24 18.65
CA PRO A 157 16.49 14.65 19.13
C PRO A 157 16.83 13.36 18.40
N GLY A 158 18.07 13.17 17.97
CA GLY A 158 18.47 11.96 17.26
C GLY A 158 18.25 10.66 18.04
N ALA A 159 18.17 10.72 19.35
CA ALA A 159 17.89 9.57 20.20
C ALA A 159 16.48 8.99 20.01
N GLU A 160 15.49 9.81 19.64
CA GLU A 160 14.10 9.34 19.46
C GLU A 160 13.94 8.29 18.35
N THR A 161 14.77 8.36 17.31
CA THR A 161 14.70 7.48 16.15
C THR A 161 15.76 6.38 16.15
N PHE A 162 16.61 6.32 17.18
CA PHE A 162 17.74 5.39 17.23
C PHE A 162 17.31 3.91 17.24
N SER A 163 16.13 3.59 17.79
CA SER A 163 15.57 2.25 17.75
C SER A 163 15.29 1.73 16.33
N LEU A 164 14.99 2.62 15.39
CA LEU A 164 14.79 2.27 13.97
C LEU A 164 16.09 1.78 13.33
N TYR A 165 17.22 2.41 13.67
CA TYR A 165 18.53 1.94 13.25
C TYR A 165 18.81 0.50 13.70
N HIS A 166 18.56 0.18 14.97
CA HIS A 166 18.74 -1.18 15.47
C HIS A 166 17.84 -2.19 14.79
N SER A 167 16.60 -1.81 14.47
CA SER A 167 15.66 -2.65 13.73
C SER A 167 16.19 -2.97 12.32
N ALA A 168 16.67 -1.95 11.59
CA ALA A 168 17.25 -2.15 10.26
C ALA A 168 18.54 -2.95 10.30
N LEU A 169 19.42 -2.65 11.26
CA LEU A 169 20.69 -3.36 11.45
C LEU A 169 20.48 -4.84 11.77
N GLY A 170 19.54 -5.16 12.68
CA GLY A 170 19.18 -6.55 13.02
C GLY A 170 18.68 -7.30 11.79
N ARG A 171 17.82 -6.66 10.98
CA ARG A 171 17.35 -7.20 9.71
C ARG A 171 18.49 -7.45 8.72
N SER A 172 19.36 -6.47 8.50
CA SER A 172 20.49 -6.56 7.57
C SER A 172 21.42 -7.71 7.94
N ARG A 173 21.74 -7.85 9.25
CA ARG A 173 22.58 -8.96 9.76
C ARG A 173 21.90 -10.32 9.60
N ALA A 174 20.60 -10.42 9.88
CA ALA A 174 19.84 -11.64 9.68
C ALA A 174 19.80 -12.04 8.19
N ASP A 175 19.58 -11.07 7.29
CA ASP A 175 19.60 -11.30 5.85
C ASP A 175 20.97 -11.78 5.37
N TRP A 176 22.07 -11.22 5.90
CA TRP A 176 23.42 -11.68 5.59
C TRP A 176 23.68 -13.10 6.11
N LEU A 177 23.37 -13.37 7.38
CA LEU A 177 23.60 -14.70 7.99
C LEU A 177 22.82 -15.79 7.27
N ILE A 178 21.53 -15.59 7.06
CA ILE A 178 20.68 -16.57 6.36
C ILE A 178 21.09 -16.68 4.89
N GLY A 179 21.21 -15.55 4.21
CA GLY A 179 21.53 -15.52 2.78
C GLY A 179 22.88 -16.16 2.47
N MET A 180 23.94 -15.80 3.19
CA MET A 180 25.28 -16.33 2.96
C MET A 180 25.41 -17.82 3.29
N ASN A 181 24.90 -18.24 4.44
CA ASN A 181 25.05 -19.63 4.88
C ASN A 181 24.11 -20.58 4.13
N MET A 182 22.82 -20.24 4.04
CA MET A 182 21.83 -21.15 3.42
C MET A 182 22.03 -21.23 1.90
N SER A 183 22.36 -20.12 1.21
CA SER A 183 22.65 -20.18 -0.22
C SER A 183 23.85 -21.08 -0.52
N ARG A 184 24.92 -21.02 0.28
CA ARG A 184 26.05 -21.91 0.16
C ARG A 184 25.70 -23.36 0.45
N LEU A 185 24.99 -23.60 1.56
CA LEU A 185 24.57 -24.95 1.97
C LEU A 185 23.75 -25.61 0.86
N PHE A 186 22.63 -24.98 0.44
CA PHE A 186 21.75 -25.59 -0.56
C PHE A 186 22.42 -25.71 -1.95
N THR A 187 23.30 -24.75 -2.30
CA THR A 187 24.07 -24.88 -3.55
C THR A 187 25.03 -26.08 -3.52
N LEU A 188 25.71 -26.29 -2.39
CA LEU A 188 26.65 -27.43 -2.27
C LEU A 188 25.92 -28.75 -2.24
N LEU A 189 24.78 -28.85 -1.53
CA LEU A 189 23.92 -30.04 -1.53
C LEU A 189 23.31 -30.30 -2.92
N GLY A 190 22.84 -29.25 -3.60
CA GLY A 190 22.33 -29.36 -4.96
C GLY A 190 23.36 -29.87 -5.96
N ARG A 191 24.61 -29.44 -5.83
CA ARG A 191 25.73 -29.94 -6.67
C ARG A 191 25.99 -31.42 -6.46
N GLN A 192 25.85 -31.94 -5.25
CA GLN A 192 25.96 -33.39 -4.96
C GLN A 192 24.85 -34.18 -5.68
N SER A 193 23.71 -33.56 -5.92
CA SER A 193 22.57 -34.14 -6.68
C SER A 193 22.60 -33.77 -8.17
N GLY A 194 23.73 -33.27 -8.71
CA GLY A 194 23.90 -32.96 -10.13
C GLY A 194 23.42 -31.57 -10.57
N TYR A 195 22.91 -30.72 -9.66
CA TYR A 195 22.49 -29.35 -10.00
C TYR A 195 23.69 -28.46 -10.31
N GLN A 196 23.64 -27.77 -11.46
CA GLN A 196 24.68 -26.83 -11.86
C GLN A 196 24.15 -25.40 -11.78
N GLY A 197 24.57 -24.67 -10.75
CA GLY A 197 24.13 -23.28 -10.53
C GLY A 197 24.25 -22.89 -9.08
N VAL A 198 23.71 -21.73 -8.74
CA VAL A 198 23.57 -21.23 -7.36
C VAL A 198 22.11 -21.34 -6.96
N LEU A 199 21.83 -21.92 -5.82
CA LEU A 199 20.51 -21.96 -5.18
C LEU A 199 20.45 -20.84 -4.13
N PRO A 200 20.00 -19.63 -4.50
CA PRO A 200 19.94 -18.52 -3.58
C PRO A 200 18.82 -18.74 -2.56
N VAL A 201 19.13 -18.51 -1.29
CA VAL A 201 18.17 -18.52 -0.20
C VAL A 201 18.13 -17.13 0.43
N GLY A 202 16.95 -16.63 0.68
CA GLY A 202 16.77 -15.34 1.31
C GLY A 202 15.50 -15.30 2.15
N ARG A 203 15.54 -14.51 3.18
CA ARG A 203 14.47 -14.38 4.16
C ARG A 203 13.14 -13.87 3.56
N VAL A 204 13.20 -13.14 2.46
CA VAL A 204 12.02 -12.64 1.73
C VAL A 204 11.76 -13.47 0.47
N GLN A 205 12.80 -13.67 -0.36
CA GLN A 205 12.63 -14.33 -1.66
C GLN A 205 12.19 -15.79 -1.55
N THR A 206 12.70 -16.55 -0.57
CA THR A 206 12.36 -17.98 -0.43
C THR A 206 10.91 -18.20 0.01
N PRO A 207 10.38 -17.49 1.03
CA PRO A 207 8.94 -17.56 1.33
C PRO A 207 8.05 -17.09 0.17
N THR A 208 8.47 -16.05 -0.56
CA THR A 208 7.72 -15.58 -1.73
C THR A 208 7.68 -16.65 -2.83
N LEU A 209 8.82 -17.29 -3.12
CA LEU A 209 8.87 -18.41 -4.06
C LEU A 209 7.96 -19.56 -3.60
N ARG A 210 7.94 -19.85 -2.30
CA ARG A 210 7.07 -20.89 -1.74
C ARG A 210 5.58 -20.61 -2.02
N LEU A 211 5.12 -19.36 -1.89
CA LEU A 211 3.75 -18.99 -2.22
C LEU A 211 3.42 -19.24 -3.70
N VAL A 212 4.36 -18.93 -4.61
CA VAL A 212 4.19 -19.21 -6.04
C VAL A 212 4.12 -20.70 -6.29
N VAL A 213 5.06 -21.49 -5.75
CA VAL A 213 5.11 -22.95 -5.92
C VAL A 213 3.85 -23.62 -5.35
N ASP A 214 3.37 -23.18 -4.18
CA ASP A 214 2.17 -23.73 -3.59
C ASP A 214 0.93 -23.39 -4.45
N ARG A 215 0.89 -22.21 -5.06
CA ARG A 215 -0.17 -21.85 -6.00
C ARG A 215 -0.12 -22.69 -7.27
N ASP A 216 1.06 -22.89 -7.84
CA ASP A 216 1.25 -23.73 -9.04
C ASP A 216 0.81 -25.17 -8.76
N ARG A 217 1.20 -25.73 -7.61
CA ARG A 217 0.74 -27.06 -7.17
C ARG A 217 -0.78 -27.10 -6.99
N SER A 218 -1.37 -26.10 -6.32
CA SER A 218 -2.82 -25.98 -6.15
C SER A 218 -3.56 -25.94 -7.50
N ILE A 219 -2.95 -25.37 -8.54
CA ILE A 219 -3.51 -25.36 -9.90
C ILE A 219 -3.32 -26.70 -10.58
N ALA A 220 -2.13 -27.31 -10.46
CA ALA A 220 -1.83 -28.59 -11.06
C ALA A 220 -2.68 -29.75 -10.47
N ASP A 221 -2.88 -29.71 -9.16
CA ASP A 221 -3.65 -30.71 -8.41
C ASP A 221 -5.15 -30.38 -8.36
N PHE A 222 -5.59 -29.33 -9.06
CA PHE A 222 -6.96 -28.89 -9.02
C PHE A 222 -7.91 -29.93 -9.63
N VAL A 223 -8.83 -30.42 -8.79
CA VAL A 223 -9.91 -31.31 -9.22
C VAL A 223 -11.20 -30.53 -9.30
N PRO A 224 -11.74 -30.35 -10.52
CA PRO A 224 -12.98 -29.59 -10.68
C PRO A 224 -14.17 -30.35 -10.08
N VAL A 225 -14.95 -29.65 -9.26
CA VAL A 225 -16.16 -30.17 -8.64
C VAL A 225 -17.38 -29.50 -9.27
N ALA A 226 -18.27 -30.31 -9.82
CA ALA A 226 -19.54 -29.82 -10.36
C ALA A 226 -20.50 -29.47 -9.23
N TYR A 227 -21.18 -28.34 -9.36
CA TYR A 227 -22.27 -27.95 -8.47
C TYR A 227 -23.46 -27.39 -9.26
N TRP A 228 -24.61 -27.39 -8.64
CA TRP A 228 -25.86 -26.95 -9.24
C TRP A 228 -26.41 -25.74 -8.50
N ALA A 229 -26.88 -24.76 -9.27
CA ALA A 229 -27.55 -23.57 -8.78
C ALA A 229 -28.82 -23.34 -9.61
N ILE A 230 -29.91 -22.96 -8.95
CA ILE A 230 -31.17 -22.68 -9.62
C ILE A 230 -31.56 -21.23 -9.33
N ASP A 231 -31.79 -20.48 -10.39
CA ASP A 231 -32.36 -19.13 -10.33
C ASP A 231 -33.83 -19.18 -10.76
N VAL A 232 -34.68 -18.60 -9.96
CA VAL A 232 -36.13 -18.50 -10.24
C VAL A 232 -36.50 -17.05 -10.45
N ASP A 233 -36.99 -16.74 -11.64
CA ASP A 233 -37.51 -15.41 -11.93
C ASP A 233 -38.95 -15.33 -11.43
N LEU A 234 -39.21 -14.43 -10.48
CA LEU A 234 -40.51 -14.16 -9.90
C LEU A 234 -41.06 -12.85 -10.46
N ARG A 235 -42.39 -12.77 -10.67
CA ARG A 235 -43.08 -11.60 -11.23
C ARG A 235 -43.93 -10.91 -10.17
N HIS A 236 -43.81 -9.58 -10.11
CA HIS A 236 -44.68 -8.70 -9.38
C HIS A 236 -45.10 -7.54 -10.28
N ALA A 237 -46.36 -7.47 -10.63
CA ALA A 237 -46.91 -6.53 -11.63
C ALA A 237 -46.12 -6.61 -12.96
N HIS A 238 -45.46 -5.52 -13.34
CA HIS A 238 -44.64 -5.43 -14.56
C HIS A 238 -43.12 -5.71 -14.32
N MET A 239 -42.73 -5.95 -13.08
CA MET A 239 -41.34 -6.20 -12.73
C MET A 239 -41.06 -7.69 -12.53
N THR A 240 -39.87 -8.11 -12.99
CA THR A 240 -39.33 -9.45 -12.74
C THR A 240 -38.07 -9.32 -11.93
N PHE A 241 -37.93 -10.15 -10.90
CA PHE A 241 -36.74 -10.22 -10.07
C PHE A 241 -36.33 -11.67 -9.87
N THR A 242 -35.06 -11.93 -9.58
CA THR A 242 -34.51 -13.29 -9.47
C THR A 242 -34.35 -13.65 -8.01
N ALA A 243 -34.82 -14.83 -7.63
CA ALA A 243 -34.58 -15.51 -6.37
C ALA A 243 -33.69 -16.75 -6.62
N GLN A 244 -32.77 -17.02 -5.75
CA GLN A 244 -31.86 -18.17 -5.82
C GLN A 244 -32.37 -19.27 -4.91
N TRP A 245 -32.41 -20.50 -5.41
CA TRP A 245 -32.71 -21.67 -4.61
C TRP A 245 -31.64 -21.90 -3.53
N ARG A 246 -32.09 -22.35 -2.38
CA ARG A 246 -31.27 -22.72 -1.24
C ARG A 246 -31.47 -24.21 -0.97
N ALA A 247 -30.52 -25.02 -1.38
CA ALA A 247 -30.51 -26.43 -1.01
C ALA A 247 -30.33 -26.60 0.50
N THR A 248 -30.69 -27.77 1.00
CA THR A 248 -30.51 -28.14 2.41
C THR A 248 -29.01 -28.31 2.72
N ASP A 249 -28.62 -28.04 3.97
CA ASP A 249 -27.22 -28.01 4.38
C ASP A 249 -26.49 -29.34 4.17
N ASP A 250 -27.22 -30.47 4.29
CA ASP A 250 -26.71 -31.82 4.08
C ASP A 250 -26.37 -32.16 2.63
N ALA A 251 -26.91 -31.39 1.69
CA ALA A 251 -26.64 -31.51 0.24
C ALA A 251 -25.61 -30.52 -0.28
N CYS A 252 -25.10 -29.66 0.58
CA CYS A 252 -24.19 -28.56 0.24
C CYS A 252 -22.77 -28.79 0.71
N ASP A 253 -21.81 -28.16 0.03
CA ASP A 253 -20.47 -27.99 0.55
C ASP A 253 -20.38 -26.80 1.55
N ASP A 254 -19.19 -26.58 2.12
CA ASP A 254 -18.91 -25.48 3.06
C ASP A 254 -19.21 -24.08 2.52
N GLN A 255 -19.41 -23.94 1.20
CA GLN A 255 -19.76 -22.67 0.54
C GLN A 255 -21.27 -22.58 0.20
N GLY A 256 -22.06 -23.58 0.62
CA GLY A 256 -23.50 -23.63 0.38
C GLY A 256 -23.86 -23.97 -1.06
N ARG A 257 -22.98 -24.68 -1.82
CA ARG A 257 -23.21 -25.10 -3.19
C ARG A 257 -23.74 -26.53 -3.21
N CYS A 258 -24.85 -26.76 -3.90
CA CYS A 258 -25.43 -28.09 -4.01
C CYS A 258 -24.56 -29.01 -4.87
N LEU A 259 -24.10 -30.15 -4.32
CA LEU A 259 -23.31 -31.14 -5.03
C LEU A 259 -24.15 -32.32 -5.54
N ASN A 260 -25.42 -32.37 -5.20
CA ASN A 260 -26.32 -33.46 -5.59
C ASN A 260 -27.15 -33.11 -6.85
N PRO A 261 -26.83 -33.70 -8.02
CA PRO A 261 -27.50 -33.38 -9.27
C PRO A 261 -28.97 -33.81 -9.30
N GLN A 262 -29.33 -34.87 -8.57
CA GLN A 262 -30.71 -35.36 -8.56
C GLN A 262 -31.58 -34.44 -7.74
N LEU A 263 -31.14 -34.07 -6.55
CA LEU A 263 -31.84 -33.10 -5.69
C LEU A 263 -32.08 -31.77 -6.43
N ALA A 264 -31.06 -31.28 -7.17
CA ALA A 264 -31.23 -30.04 -7.94
C ALA A 264 -32.26 -30.17 -9.07
N ARG A 265 -32.27 -31.31 -9.77
CA ARG A 265 -33.29 -31.58 -10.81
C ARG A 265 -34.71 -31.66 -10.23
N ASP A 266 -34.87 -32.45 -9.17
CA ASP A 266 -36.17 -32.61 -8.52
C ASP A 266 -36.71 -31.27 -7.99
N ALA A 267 -35.81 -30.43 -7.43
CA ALA A 267 -36.16 -29.09 -7.00
C ALA A 267 -36.54 -28.17 -8.18
N ALA A 268 -35.79 -28.21 -9.30
CA ALA A 268 -36.08 -27.43 -10.48
C ALA A 268 -37.42 -27.82 -11.11
N ASP A 269 -37.70 -29.11 -11.19
CA ASP A 269 -38.95 -29.66 -11.70
C ASP A 269 -40.16 -29.24 -10.83
N ALA A 270 -40.04 -29.39 -9.50
CA ALA A 270 -41.07 -28.95 -8.57
C ALA A 270 -41.38 -27.45 -8.70
N MET A 271 -40.33 -26.61 -8.77
CA MET A 271 -40.49 -25.17 -8.93
C MET A 271 -41.04 -24.77 -10.32
N THR A 272 -40.71 -25.53 -11.38
CA THR A 272 -41.17 -25.27 -12.73
C THR A 272 -42.69 -25.50 -12.84
N HIS A 273 -43.22 -26.50 -12.12
CA HIS A 273 -44.67 -26.81 -12.10
C HIS A 273 -45.42 -25.95 -11.05
N ALA A 274 -44.74 -25.20 -10.23
CA ALA A 274 -45.36 -24.30 -9.27
C ALA A 274 -45.87 -23.03 -9.96
N ALA A 275 -47.13 -22.65 -9.69
CA ALA A 275 -47.72 -21.41 -10.23
C ALA A 275 -47.15 -20.16 -9.57
N SER A 276 -46.75 -20.27 -8.30
CA SER A 276 -46.28 -19.16 -7.48
C SER A 276 -45.32 -19.59 -6.39
N ALA A 277 -44.60 -18.60 -5.86
CA ALA A 277 -43.78 -18.70 -4.66
C ALA A 277 -44.33 -17.74 -3.59
N ARG A 278 -44.53 -18.23 -2.38
CA ARG A 278 -45.04 -17.46 -1.25
C ARG A 278 -43.93 -16.79 -0.49
N LEU A 279 -44.04 -15.47 -0.27
CA LEU A 279 -43.10 -14.72 0.54
C LEU A 279 -43.25 -15.06 2.03
N VAL A 280 -42.29 -15.80 2.59
CA VAL A 280 -42.33 -16.26 3.99
C VAL A 280 -41.73 -15.22 4.92
N LYS A 281 -40.61 -14.60 4.51
CA LYS A 281 -39.88 -13.65 5.36
C LYS A 281 -39.34 -12.50 4.54
N LEU A 282 -39.52 -11.27 5.04
CA LEU A 282 -38.98 -10.07 4.46
C LEU A 282 -38.20 -9.28 5.52
N ARG A 283 -36.97 -8.89 5.18
CA ARG A 283 -36.13 -8.07 6.04
C ARG A 283 -35.38 -7.03 5.24
N THR A 284 -35.52 -5.76 5.63
CA THR A 284 -34.74 -4.66 5.06
C THR A 284 -33.86 -4.05 6.12
N GLU A 285 -32.58 -3.90 5.81
CA GLU A 285 -31.59 -3.32 6.71
C GLU A 285 -30.85 -2.19 6.02
N ARG A 286 -30.69 -1.06 6.75
CA ARG A 286 -29.83 0.04 6.34
C ARG A 286 -28.38 -0.36 6.56
N MET A 287 -27.64 -0.52 5.48
CA MET A 287 -26.20 -0.81 5.47
C MET A 287 -25.41 0.48 5.29
N ARG A 288 -24.30 0.59 6.04
CA ARG A 288 -23.37 1.72 5.98
C ARG A 288 -21.96 1.23 5.71
N GLU A 289 -21.42 1.65 4.58
CA GLU A 289 -20.02 1.39 4.23
C GLU A 289 -19.20 2.64 4.46
N VAL A 290 -18.24 2.57 5.39
CA VAL A 290 -17.29 3.66 5.66
C VAL A 290 -16.29 3.80 4.52
N ALA A 291 -15.73 5.01 4.35
CA ALA A 291 -14.67 5.23 3.37
C ALA A 291 -13.48 4.30 3.64
N PRO A 292 -12.90 3.70 2.58
CA PRO A 292 -11.64 2.97 2.71
C PRO A 292 -10.53 3.94 3.11
N LEU A 293 -9.55 3.46 3.88
CA LEU A 293 -8.40 4.27 4.30
C LEU A 293 -7.61 4.80 3.07
N PRO A 294 -6.90 5.91 3.18
CA PRO A 294 -5.82 6.27 2.27
C PRO A 294 -4.91 5.07 1.98
N PHE A 295 -4.16 5.13 0.91
CA PHE A 295 -3.30 4.01 0.53
C PHE A 295 -2.05 3.93 1.43
N ASP A 296 -1.68 2.72 1.79
CA ASP A 296 -0.32 2.26 1.97
C ASP A 296 0.24 1.74 0.63
N LEU A 297 1.55 1.46 0.56
CA LEU A 297 2.15 0.98 -0.69
C LEU A 297 1.58 -0.37 -1.14
N GLY A 298 1.40 -1.31 -0.21
CA GLY A 298 0.91 -2.66 -0.54
C GLY A 298 -0.49 -2.63 -1.13
N THR A 299 -1.41 -1.91 -0.49
CA THR A 299 -2.78 -1.72 -0.98
C THR A 299 -2.81 -0.96 -2.31
N LEU A 300 -1.92 0.03 -2.52
CA LEU A 300 -1.81 0.73 -3.79
C LEU A 300 -1.37 -0.22 -4.91
N GLN A 301 -0.34 -1.03 -4.67
CA GLN A 301 0.16 -2.03 -5.63
C GLN A 301 -0.91 -3.07 -5.98
N GLU A 302 -1.66 -3.55 -5.00
CA GLU A 302 -2.78 -4.49 -5.21
C GLU A 302 -3.87 -3.89 -6.12
N ILE A 303 -4.30 -2.68 -5.83
CA ILE A 303 -5.33 -2.01 -6.63
C ILE A 303 -4.82 -1.65 -8.03
N CYS A 304 -3.58 -1.19 -8.16
CA CYS A 304 -2.97 -0.93 -9.45
C CYS A 304 -2.84 -2.20 -10.30
N SER A 305 -2.48 -3.33 -9.69
CA SER A 305 -2.44 -4.63 -10.37
C SER A 305 -3.83 -5.05 -10.86
N LYS A 306 -4.84 -4.99 -9.98
CA LYS A 306 -6.22 -5.40 -10.30
C LYS A 306 -6.91 -4.51 -11.34
N LYS A 307 -6.66 -3.20 -11.29
CA LYS A 307 -7.40 -2.21 -12.08
C LYS A 307 -6.65 -1.70 -13.30
N LEU A 308 -5.33 -1.63 -13.22
CA LEU A 308 -4.48 -1.03 -14.24
C LEU A 308 -3.53 -2.04 -14.90
N GLY A 309 -3.47 -3.29 -14.39
CA GLY A 309 -2.54 -4.31 -14.87
C GLY A 309 -1.07 -3.99 -14.61
N LEU A 310 -0.77 -3.12 -13.61
CA LEU A 310 0.60 -2.71 -13.30
C LEU A 310 1.27 -3.71 -12.37
N GLY A 311 2.55 -3.99 -12.62
CA GLY A 311 3.38 -4.74 -11.67
C GLY A 311 3.68 -3.94 -10.40
N ALA A 312 4.05 -4.64 -9.33
CA ALA A 312 4.35 -4.01 -8.04
C ALA A 312 5.52 -3.01 -8.14
N GLN A 313 6.60 -3.37 -8.84
CA GLN A 313 7.75 -2.48 -9.02
C GLN A 313 7.38 -1.24 -9.86
N GLU A 314 6.67 -1.44 -10.98
CA GLU A 314 6.23 -0.33 -11.82
C GLU A 314 5.34 0.65 -11.06
N THR A 315 4.43 0.15 -10.22
CA THR A 315 3.59 1.00 -9.36
C THR A 315 4.44 1.82 -8.39
N LEU A 316 5.47 1.21 -7.78
CA LEU A 316 6.40 1.92 -6.90
C LEU A 316 7.19 3.00 -7.64
N ASP A 317 7.70 2.70 -8.84
CA ASP A 317 8.48 3.64 -9.65
C ASP A 317 7.64 4.87 -10.05
N ILE A 318 6.37 4.65 -10.42
CA ILE A 318 5.42 5.73 -10.70
C ILE A 318 5.14 6.55 -9.44
N ALA A 319 4.87 5.90 -8.30
CA ALA A 319 4.61 6.60 -7.05
C ALA A 319 5.85 7.39 -6.59
N GLN A 320 7.05 6.85 -6.78
CA GLN A 320 8.31 7.53 -6.49
C GLN A 320 8.48 8.78 -7.39
N SER A 321 8.15 8.68 -8.67
CA SER A 321 8.15 9.81 -9.60
C SER A 321 7.13 10.89 -9.19
N LEU A 322 5.92 10.50 -8.80
CA LEU A 322 4.89 11.42 -8.29
C LEU A 322 5.36 12.16 -7.02
N TYR A 323 6.12 11.50 -6.17
CA TYR A 323 6.69 12.07 -4.96
C TYR A 323 7.90 12.98 -5.24
N GLU A 324 8.91 12.47 -5.96
CA GLU A 324 10.21 13.16 -6.14
C GLU A 324 10.17 14.22 -7.24
N THR A 325 9.57 13.94 -8.39
CA THR A 325 9.56 14.81 -9.55
C THR A 325 8.39 15.77 -9.53
N HIS A 326 7.19 15.25 -9.38
CA HIS A 326 5.96 16.02 -9.45
C HIS A 326 5.57 16.68 -8.13
N LYS A 327 6.14 16.25 -7.00
CA LYS A 327 5.78 16.70 -5.63
C LYS A 327 4.28 16.58 -5.37
N ALA A 328 3.62 15.65 -6.04
CA ALA A 328 2.18 15.54 -6.09
C ALA A 328 1.58 14.70 -4.96
N ILE A 329 2.38 13.84 -4.35
CA ILE A 329 1.97 12.95 -3.26
C ILE A 329 2.96 12.97 -2.10
N THR A 330 2.54 12.46 -0.94
CA THR A 330 3.41 12.19 0.21
C THR A 330 4.25 10.94 0.00
N TYR A 331 5.14 10.63 0.94
CA TYR A 331 6.10 9.54 0.86
C TYR A 331 5.44 8.19 0.46
N PRO A 332 5.88 7.58 -0.66
CA PRO A 332 5.15 6.46 -1.25
C PRO A 332 5.43 5.10 -0.61
N ARG A 333 6.52 4.95 0.16
CA ARG A 333 6.85 3.67 0.81
C ARG A 333 6.23 3.52 2.20
N SER A 334 5.07 4.13 2.40
CA SER A 334 4.33 4.01 3.65
C SER A 334 3.68 2.63 3.77
N ASP A 335 3.75 2.08 4.98
CA ASP A 335 3.06 0.87 5.42
C ASP A 335 1.77 1.16 6.21
N CYS A 336 1.34 2.43 6.23
CA CYS A 336 0.23 2.93 7.02
C CYS A 336 -0.82 3.61 6.13
N GLY A 337 -2.09 3.34 6.41
CA GLY A 337 -3.21 4.02 5.74
C GLY A 337 -3.87 5.11 6.60
N TYR A 338 -3.34 5.41 7.80
CA TYR A 338 -3.89 6.42 8.70
C TYR A 338 -3.20 7.78 8.52
N LEU A 339 -3.86 8.83 8.97
CA LEU A 339 -3.41 10.22 8.87
C LEU A 339 -3.31 10.84 10.26
N PRO A 340 -2.29 11.68 10.52
CA PRO A 340 -2.17 12.39 11.79
C PRO A 340 -3.17 13.54 11.88
N LEU A 341 -3.75 13.74 13.05
CA LEU A 341 -4.70 14.84 13.31
C LEU A 341 -4.10 16.22 13.01
N SER A 342 -2.80 16.39 13.20
CA SER A 342 -2.10 17.65 12.90
C SER A 342 -2.17 18.06 11.43
N GLN A 343 -2.35 17.13 10.51
CA GLN A 343 -2.49 17.41 9.06
C GLN A 343 -3.93 17.73 8.65
N HIS A 344 -4.92 17.46 9.51
CA HIS A 344 -6.32 17.79 9.21
C HIS A 344 -6.52 19.30 9.00
N GLY A 345 -5.75 20.13 9.71
CA GLY A 345 -5.77 21.59 9.52
C GLY A 345 -5.40 22.06 8.11
N ASP A 346 -4.60 21.28 7.38
CA ASP A 346 -4.19 21.59 6.01
C ASP A 346 -5.19 21.07 4.96
N ALA A 347 -6.20 20.28 5.38
CA ALA A 347 -7.12 19.60 4.45
C ALA A 347 -7.88 20.58 3.54
N ALA A 348 -8.44 21.66 4.08
CA ALA A 348 -9.17 22.64 3.30
C ALA A 348 -8.31 23.27 2.19
N LYS A 349 -7.04 23.55 2.46
CA LYS A 349 -6.07 24.09 1.50
C LYS A 349 -5.75 23.08 0.41
N ILE A 350 -5.53 21.82 0.78
CA ILE A 350 -5.25 20.73 -0.17
C ILE A 350 -6.47 20.51 -1.06
N LEU A 351 -7.67 20.40 -0.51
CA LEU A 351 -8.92 20.20 -1.25
C LEU A 351 -9.15 21.33 -2.26
N ALA A 352 -8.97 22.59 -1.85
CA ALA A 352 -9.08 23.75 -2.75
C ALA A 352 -8.04 23.69 -3.89
N ALA A 353 -6.82 23.26 -3.62
CA ALA A 353 -5.79 23.08 -4.64
C ALA A 353 -6.17 21.96 -5.64
N LEU A 354 -6.69 20.84 -5.16
CA LEU A 354 -7.15 19.74 -6.00
C LEU A 354 -8.32 20.14 -6.90
N GLY A 355 -9.29 20.90 -6.36
CA GLY A 355 -10.42 21.43 -7.14
C GLY A 355 -9.99 22.36 -8.27
N ARG A 356 -8.98 23.20 -8.03
CA ARG A 356 -8.42 24.07 -9.08
C ARG A 356 -7.66 23.31 -10.18
N ALA A 357 -7.03 22.20 -9.81
CA ALA A 357 -6.19 21.42 -10.72
C ALA A 357 -6.97 20.44 -11.60
N ASP A 358 -8.20 20.06 -11.24
CA ASP A 358 -8.98 19.04 -11.96
C ASP A 358 -10.47 19.34 -11.89
N ALA A 359 -11.09 19.53 -13.07
CA ALA A 359 -12.53 19.85 -13.20
C ALA A 359 -13.43 18.79 -12.53
N ALA A 360 -13.08 17.49 -12.67
CA ALA A 360 -13.87 16.41 -12.05
C ALA A 360 -13.84 16.49 -10.50
N VAL A 361 -12.77 16.99 -9.91
CA VAL A 361 -12.72 17.26 -8.46
C VAL A 361 -13.55 18.48 -8.11
N ASN A 362 -13.54 19.51 -8.96
CA ASN A 362 -14.31 20.71 -8.74
C ASN A 362 -15.84 20.43 -8.73
N GLU A 363 -16.33 19.54 -9.59
CA GLU A 363 -17.71 19.05 -9.57
C GLU A 363 -18.09 18.31 -8.28
N LEU A 364 -17.11 17.70 -7.62
CA LEU A 364 -17.31 16.97 -6.38
C LEU A 364 -17.30 17.89 -5.13
N MET A 365 -16.70 19.08 -5.23
CA MET A 365 -16.50 20.01 -4.10
C MET A 365 -17.78 20.36 -3.32
N PRO A 366 -18.98 20.52 -3.92
CA PRO A 366 -20.21 20.78 -3.18
C PRO A 366 -20.62 19.66 -2.20
N HIS A 367 -20.11 18.45 -2.40
CA HIS A 367 -20.40 17.29 -1.55
C HIS A 367 -19.33 17.03 -0.49
N ILE A 368 -18.19 17.73 -0.55
CA ILE A 368 -17.04 17.58 0.34
C ILE A 368 -17.20 18.47 1.56
N ASP A 369 -17.08 17.88 2.75
CA ASP A 369 -16.99 18.59 4.01
C ASP A 369 -15.54 18.57 4.54
N PRO A 370 -14.78 19.67 4.42
CA PRO A 370 -13.39 19.74 4.88
C PRO A 370 -13.22 19.53 6.38
N GLN A 371 -14.27 19.72 7.18
CA GLN A 371 -14.25 19.56 8.64
C GLN A 371 -14.50 18.10 9.04
N ARG A 372 -14.92 17.25 8.11
CA ARG A 372 -15.23 15.86 8.38
C ARG A 372 -13.97 15.09 8.79
N ARG A 373 -14.04 14.42 9.93
CA ARG A 373 -13.02 13.52 10.42
C ARG A 373 -13.47 12.08 10.24
N SER A 374 -12.99 11.43 9.17
CA SER A 374 -13.18 10.01 8.99
C SER A 374 -12.32 9.20 9.97
N ARG A 375 -12.51 7.88 9.99
CA ARG A 375 -11.67 6.97 10.79
C ARG A 375 -10.18 6.98 10.41
N ALA A 376 -9.82 7.58 9.27
CA ALA A 376 -8.44 7.68 8.82
C ALA A 376 -7.60 8.62 9.72
N TRP A 377 -8.21 9.62 10.32
CA TRP A 377 -7.56 10.60 11.19
C TRP A 377 -7.35 10.03 12.58
N ASN A 378 -6.20 9.38 12.83
CA ASN A 378 -5.94 8.67 14.08
C ASN A 378 -4.44 8.59 14.40
N ASP A 379 -3.96 9.46 15.28
CA ASP A 379 -2.55 9.53 15.67
C ASP A 379 -2.02 8.23 16.28
N ALA A 380 -2.86 7.50 17.04
CA ALA A 380 -2.44 6.26 17.68
C ALA A 380 -2.17 5.11 16.69
N LYS A 381 -2.65 5.23 15.46
CA LYS A 381 -2.48 4.25 14.39
C LYS A 381 -1.50 4.70 13.29
N VAL A 382 -0.97 5.91 13.39
CA VAL A 382 0.12 6.37 12.51
C VAL A 382 1.41 5.76 13.03
N SER A 383 2.11 5.04 12.15
CA SER A 383 3.43 4.46 12.43
C SER A 383 4.55 5.48 12.17
N ALA A 384 5.64 5.06 11.55
CA ALA A 384 6.70 5.96 11.10
C ALA A 384 6.21 6.92 10.00
N HIS A 385 5.29 6.45 9.16
CA HIS A 385 4.67 7.22 8.08
C HIS A 385 3.15 7.25 8.24
N HIS A 386 2.52 8.19 7.55
CA HIS A 386 1.07 8.23 7.36
C HIS A 386 0.69 7.77 5.95
N GLY A 387 -0.60 7.63 5.70
CA GLY A 387 -1.14 7.23 4.41
C GLY A 387 -0.66 8.10 3.25
N ILE A 388 -0.54 7.49 2.08
CA ILE A 388 -0.16 8.18 0.84
C ILE A 388 -1.33 9.06 0.41
N ILE A 389 -1.12 10.38 0.41
CA ILE A 389 -2.14 11.38 0.06
C ILE A 389 -1.58 12.40 -0.92
N PRO A 390 -2.45 13.12 -1.66
CA PRO A 390 -2.02 14.24 -2.48
C PRO A 390 -1.44 15.37 -1.63
N THR A 391 -0.47 16.10 -2.19
CA THR A 391 -0.03 17.39 -1.67
C THR A 391 -0.83 18.51 -2.32
N GLY A 392 -0.94 19.67 -1.66
CA GLY A 392 -1.52 20.87 -2.28
C GLY A 392 -0.56 21.60 -3.23
N ALA A 393 0.69 21.14 -3.34
CA ALA A 393 1.80 21.80 -4.03
C ALA A 393 2.23 21.12 -5.33
N GLY A 394 1.55 20.02 -5.74
CA GLY A 394 1.91 19.26 -6.92
C GLY A 394 2.01 20.16 -8.17
N LYS A 395 3.21 20.18 -8.77
CA LYS A 395 3.47 20.90 -10.03
C LYS A 395 2.90 20.06 -11.18
N ASP A 396 2.21 20.74 -12.10
CA ASP A 396 1.72 20.13 -13.34
C ASP A 396 0.84 18.88 -13.19
N VAL A 397 0.13 18.76 -12.07
CA VAL A 397 -0.77 17.62 -11.81
C VAL A 397 -1.85 17.50 -12.90
N GLY A 398 -2.30 18.64 -13.45
CA GLY A 398 -3.24 18.68 -14.58
C GLY A 398 -2.66 18.12 -15.88
N GLN A 399 -1.32 18.10 -16.02
CA GLN A 399 -0.60 17.63 -17.22
C GLN A 399 -0.14 16.17 -17.10
N LEU A 400 -0.34 15.52 -15.95
CA LEU A 400 -0.05 14.09 -15.80
C LEU A 400 -0.83 13.29 -16.87
N THR A 401 -0.15 12.35 -17.51
CA THR A 401 -0.73 11.49 -18.55
C THR A 401 -0.53 10.01 -18.26
N GLY A 402 -1.24 9.15 -18.97
CA GLY A 402 -1.07 7.72 -18.94
C GLY A 402 -1.12 7.13 -17.52
N LYS A 403 -0.16 6.27 -17.21
CA LYS A 403 -0.07 5.52 -15.94
C LYS A 403 0.13 6.42 -14.73
N HIS A 404 0.88 7.53 -14.85
CA HIS A 404 1.07 8.48 -13.75
C HIS A 404 -0.25 9.14 -13.35
N ARG A 405 -1.05 9.59 -14.32
CA ARG A 405 -2.39 10.15 -14.07
C ARG A 405 -3.31 9.11 -13.42
N ALA A 406 -3.29 7.87 -13.91
CA ALA A 406 -4.13 6.81 -13.36
C ALA A 406 -3.81 6.50 -11.89
N VAL A 407 -2.54 6.32 -11.55
CA VAL A 407 -2.09 6.06 -10.16
C VAL A 407 -2.38 7.27 -9.26
N TYR A 408 -2.08 8.48 -9.71
CA TYR A 408 -2.41 9.70 -8.97
C TYR A 408 -3.92 9.85 -8.71
N THR A 409 -4.75 9.53 -9.71
CA THR A 409 -6.20 9.59 -9.59
C THR A 409 -6.72 8.62 -8.53
N LEU A 410 -6.15 7.41 -8.41
CA LEU A 410 -6.48 6.47 -7.34
C LEU A 410 -6.16 7.05 -5.95
N ILE A 411 -4.94 7.58 -5.78
CA ILE A 411 -4.49 8.16 -4.50
C ILE A 411 -5.39 9.33 -4.11
N ARG A 412 -5.67 10.23 -5.06
CA ARG A 412 -6.55 11.38 -4.88
C ARG A 412 -7.97 10.96 -4.49
N ALA A 413 -8.54 9.96 -5.16
CA ALA A 413 -9.88 9.48 -4.90
C ALA A 413 -10.02 8.94 -3.45
N ARG A 414 -9.01 8.20 -2.96
CA ARG A 414 -9.00 7.71 -1.57
C ARG A 414 -8.91 8.84 -0.54
N TYR A 415 -8.16 9.90 -0.86
CA TYR A 415 -8.08 11.08 0.00
C TYR A 415 -9.41 11.84 0.03
N LEU A 416 -10.00 12.14 -1.13
CA LEU A 416 -11.30 12.83 -1.24
C LEU A 416 -12.41 12.06 -0.51
N ALA A 417 -12.37 10.73 -0.55
CA ALA A 417 -13.32 9.85 0.13
C ALA A 417 -13.37 10.10 1.65
N GLN A 418 -12.29 10.62 2.26
CA GLN A 418 -12.24 10.89 3.71
C GLN A 418 -13.14 12.06 4.14
N PHE A 419 -13.55 12.90 3.21
CA PHE A 419 -14.35 14.11 3.42
C PHE A 419 -15.79 13.98 2.93
N LEU A 420 -16.18 12.79 2.46
CA LEU A 420 -17.52 12.48 1.96
C LEU A 420 -18.29 11.62 2.98
N PRO A 421 -19.64 11.67 2.97
CA PRO A 421 -20.45 10.82 3.84
C PRO A 421 -20.22 9.32 3.55
N ASN A 422 -20.68 8.47 4.45
CA ASN A 422 -20.68 7.03 4.22
C ASN A 422 -21.53 6.68 2.99
N HIS A 423 -21.19 5.60 2.31
CA HIS A 423 -22.09 5.01 1.33
C HIS A 423 -23.18 4.27 2.09
N GLU A 424 -24.45 4.66 1.87
CA GLU A 424 -25.59 4.04 2.53
C GLU A 424 -26.54 3.40 1.50
N TYR A 425 -26.99 2.21 1.81
CA TYR A 425 -27.97 1.50 0.99
C TYR A 425 -28.85 0.62 1.84
N ASP A 426 -30.07 0.41 1.38
CA ASP A 426 -30.97 -0.58 1.91
C ASP A 426 -30.72 -1.93 1.25
N ARG A 427 -30.43 -2.93 2.07
CA ARG A 427 -30.33 -4.33 1.66
C ARG A 427 -31.62 -5.03 2.07
N THR A 428 -32.41 -5.44 1.09
CA THR A 428 -33.62 -6.22 1.31
C THR A 428 -33.33 -7.68 1.02
N GLN A 429 -33.65 -8.56 1.96
CA GLN A 429 -33.66 -10.01 1.81
C GLN A 429 -35.09 -10.49 1.89
N ALA A 430 -35.50 -11.26 0.90
CA ALA A 430 -36.81 -11.87 0.81
C ALA A 430 -36.66 -13.39 0.66
N ASP A 431 -37.20 -14.15 1.59
CA ASP A 431 -37.19 -15.60 1.57
C ASP A 431 -38.56 -16.12 1.18
N PHE A 432 -38.61 -17.00 0.18
CA PHE A 432 -39.85 -17.56 -0.40
C PHE A 432 -39.86 -19.07 -0.21
N ASP A 433 -41.06 -19.63 -0.14
CA ASP A 433 -41.33 -21.02 -0.35
C ASP A 433 -41.97 -21.21 -1.75
N CYS A 434 -41.44 -22.11 -2.54
CA CYS A 434 -41.92 -22.46 -3.86
C CYS A 434 -42.01 -23.99 -3.95
N ALA A 435 -43.23 -24.53 -3.79
CA ALA A 435 -43.49 -25.97 -3.77
C ALA A 435 -42.59 -26.73 -2.75
N GLY A 436 -42.43 -26.19 -1.53
CA GLY A 436 -41.59 -26.75 -0.50
C GLY A 436 -40.09 -26.46 -0.68
N GLN A 437 -39.67 -25.70 -1.72
CA GLN A 437 -38.30 -25.34 -1.98
C GLN A 437 -38.00 -23.91 -1.49
N ALA A 438 -36.96 -23.76 -0.69
CA ALA A 438 -36.58 -22.45 -0.17
C ALA A 438 -35.85 -21.60 -1.25
N LEU A 439 -36.34 -20.38 -1.46
CA LEU A 439 -35.73 -19.40 -2.37
C LEU A 439 -35.33 -18.16 -1.60
N ARG A 440 -34.27 -17.48 -2.04
CA ARG A 440 -33.83 -16.20 -1.50
C ARG A 440 -33.59 -15.17 -2.60
N ALA A 441 -34.25 -14.03 -2.53
CA ALA A 441 -33.92 -12.85 -3.31
C ALA A 441 -33.25 -11.81 -2.42
N VAL A 442 -32.21 -11.15 -2.98
CA VAL A 442 -31.51 -10.05 -2.32
C VAL A 442 -31.54 -8.85 -3.24
N GLY A 443 -32.01 -7.73 -2.69
CA GLY A 443 -32.04 -6.44 -3.38
C GLY A 443 -31.16 -5.41 -2.70
N LYS A 444 -30.71 -4.43 -3.49
CA LYS A 444 -29.92 -3.30 -3.01
C LYS A 444 -30.47 -2.00 -3.62
N VAL A 445 -30.82 -1.06 -2.76
CA VAL A 445 -31.25 0.29 -3.16
C VAL A 445 -30.28 1.28 -2.54
N VAL A 446 -29.54 2.04 -3.36
CA VAL A 446 -28.60 3.05 -2.87
C VAL A 446 -29.39 4.26 -2.40
N ILE A 447 -29.17 4.66 -1.15
CA ILE A 447 -29.78 5.83 -0.52
C ILE A 447 -28.84 7.03 -0.60
N GLU A 448 -27.55 6.81 -0.30
CA GLU A 448 -26.51 7.82 -0.39
C GLU A 448 -25.26 7.22 -1.04
N ALA A 449 -24.83 7.79 -2.15
CA ALA A 449 -23.63 7.35 -2.84
C ALA A 449 -22.39 7.58 -1.99
N GLY A 450 -22.38 8.66 -1.22
CA GLY A 450 -21.34 8.99 -0.26
C GLY A 450 -19.94 9.02 -0.90
N TRP A 451 -18.98 8.44 -0.20
CA TRP A 451 -17.57 8.42 -0.65
C TRP A 451 -17.36 7.74 -2.02
N LYS A 452 -18.28 6.89 -2.48
CA LYS A 452 -18.17 6.26 -3.81
C LYS A 452 -18.25 7.27 -4.96
N ARG A 453 -18.75 8.49 -4.71
CA ARG A 453 -18.72 9.60 -5.69
C ARG A 453 -17.29 10.00 -6.06
N ALA A 454 -16.31 9.79 -5.15
CA ALA A 454 -14.91 10.11 -5.42
C ALA A 454 -14.22 9.07 -6.32
N LEU A 455 -14.81 7.88 -6.51
CA LEU A 455 -14.20 6.83 -7.33
C LEU A 455 -14.43 7.14 -8.82
N PRO A 456 -13.35 7.19 -9.62
CA PRO A 456 -13.47 7.33 -11.07
C PRO A 456 -14.27 6.15 -11.66
N GLU A 457 -15.10 6.42 -12.65
CA GLU A 457 -15.93 5.39 -13.32
C GLU A 457 -15.08 4.27 -13.92
N ALA A 458 -13.91 4.59 -14.47
CA ALA A 458 -12.94 3.62 -14.97
C ALA A 458 -12.36 2.68 -13.89
N LEU A 459 -12.52 3.04 -12.61
CA LEU A 459 -12.04 2.28 -11.45
C LEU A 459 -13.18 1.64 -10.65
N ALA A 460 -14.42 1.81 -11.10
CA ALA A 460 -15.56 1.01 -10.63
C ALA A 460 -15.25 -0.49 -10.81
N PRO A 461 -15.81 -1.38 -9.98
CA PRO A 461 -15.63 -2.82 -10.16
C PRO A 461 -15.86 -3.20 -11.62
N ALA A 462 -14.91 -3.87 -12.24
CA ALA A 462 -15.11 -4.37 -13.60
C ALA A 462 -16.39 -5.20 -13.59
N LYS A 463 -17.24 -5.01 -14.60
CA LYS A 463 -18.40 -5.87 -14.87
C LYS A 463 -17.88 -7.23 -15.34
N GLY A 464 -17.22 -7.96 -14.45
CA GLY A 464 -16.60 -9.25 -14.74
C GLY A 464 -17.00 -10.25 -13.69
N ARG A 465 -17.53 -11.35 -14.10
CA ARG A 465 -17.74 -12.69 -13.49
C ARG A 465 -18.00 -12.86 -11.98
N GLU A 466 -18.00 -11.79 -11.16
CA GLU A 466 -18.31 -11.85 -9.74
C GLU A 466 -19.69 -11.22 -9.51
N ALA A 467 -20.60 -12.05 -9.01
CA ALA A 467 -21.97 -11.80 -8.59
C ALA A 467 -22.86 -10.96 -9.55
N PRO A 468 -24.07 -11.39 -9.86
CA PRO A 468 -24.99 -10.60 -10.67
C PRO A 468 -25.13 -9.20 -10.09
N ALA A 469 -25.24 -8.18 -10.97
CA ALA A 469 -25.46 -6.81 -10.54
C ALA A 469 -26.60 -6.79 -9.51
N PRO A 470 -26.43 -6.07 -8.37
CA PRO A 470 -27.45 -6.05 -7.34
C PRO A 470 -28.76 -5.56 -7.95
N GLN A 471 -29.80 -6.42 -7.93
CA GLN A 471 -31.13 -6.07 -8.39
C GLN A 471 -31.82 -5.13 -7.40
N ALA A 472 -32.71 -4.28 -7.87
CA ALA A 472 -33.70 -3.61 -7.04
C ALA A 472 -34.92 -4.52 -6.93
N LEU A 473 -35.33 -4.86 -5.70
CA LEU A 473 -36.58 -5.59 -5.50
C LEU A 473 -37.75 -4.60 -5.52
N PRO A 474 -38.92 -5.02 -6.09
CA PRO A 474 -40.15 -4.24 -5.97
C PRO A 474 -40.60 -4.16 -4.50
N ALA A 475 -41.65 -3.37 -4.25
CA ALA A 475 -42.29 -3.37 -2.94
C ALA A 475 -42.97 -4.73 -2.70
N LEU A 476 -42.32 -5.56 -1.84
CA LEU A 476 -42.78 -6.90 -1.51
C LEU A 476 -43.62 -6.89 -0.23
N VAL A 477 -44.64 -7.75 -0.16
CA VAL A 477 -45.51 -7.91 1.01
C VAL A 477 -45.42 -9.34 1.52
N GLN A 478 -45.06 -9.49 2.80
CA GLN A 478 -44.95 -10.81 3.44
C GLN A 478 -46.31 -11.52 3.46
N GLY A 479 -46.29 -12.81 3.15
CA GLY A 479 -47.49 -13.64 3.05
C GLY A 479 -48.16 -13.62 1.67
N GLN A 480 -47.73 -12.75 0.72
CA GLN A 480 -48.24 -12.68 -0.64
C GLN A 480 -47.54 -13.71 -1.54
N ASP A 481 -48.28 -14.18 -2.55
CA ASP A 481 -47.80 -15.07 -3.60
C ASP A 481 -47.30 -14.28 -4.81
N TYR A 482 -46.18 -14.72 -5.39
CA TYR A 482 -45.53 -14.13 -6.57
C TYR A 482 -45.44 -15.17 -7.67
N ALA A 483 -45.92 -14.85 -8.85
CA ALA A 483 -45.97 -15.80 -9.96
C ALA A 483 -44.56 -16.24 -10.40
N VAL A 484 -44.32 -17.53 -10.57
CA VAL A 484 -43.11 -18.08 -11.16
C VAL A 484 -43.14 -17.80 -12.66
N ALA A 485 -42.20 -16.99 -13.14
CA ALA A 485 -42.09 -16.64 -14.54
C ALA A 485 -41.14 -17.58 -15.30
N LYS A 486 -40.04 -17.98 -14.67
CA LYS A 486 -39.04 -18.88 -15.29
C LYS A 486 -38.14 -19.51 -14.22
N VAL A 487 -37.85 -20.79 -14.39
CA VAL A 487 -36.84 -21.50 -13.62
C VAL A 487 -35.60 -21.71 -14.54
N LYS A 488 -34.40 -21.45 -14.01
CA LYS A 488 -33.12 -21.53 -14.72
C LYS A 488 -32.19 -22.44 -13.94
N ASP A 489 -32.08 -23.69 -14.36
CA ASP A 489 -31.12 -24.61 -13.84
C ASP A 489 -29.73 -24.36 -14.46
N ARG A 490 -28.70 -24.26 -13.62
CA ARG A 490 -27.31 -24.02 -14.05
C ARG A 490 -26.38 -25.02 -13.39
N LYS A 491 -25.72 -25.82 -14.24
CA LYS A 491 -24.54 -26.57 -13.82
C LYS A 491 -23.30 -25.68 -13.94
N SER A 492 -22.56 -25.54 -12.87
CA SER A 492 -21.26 -24.84 -12.82
C SER A 492 -20.16 -25.76 -12.32
N VAL A 493 -18.92 -25.36 -12.50
CA VAL A 493 -17.76 -26.11 -12.03
C VAL A 493 -16.84 -25.15 -11.29
N VAL A 494 -16.35 -25.57 -10.14
CA VAL A 494 -15.36 -24.85 -9.33
C VAL A 494 -14.15 -25.74 -9.16
#